data_d415fe56c9800a9f131fe4b6d9b98572
#
_entry.id   d415fe56c9800a9f131fe4b6d9b98572
#
_cell.length_a   1.000
_cell.length_b   1.000
_cell.length_c   1.000
_cell.angle_alpha   90.00
_cell.angle_beta   90.00
_cell.angle_gamma   90.00
#
_symmetry.space_group_name_H-M   'P 1'
#
loop_
_entity.id
_entity.type
_entity.pdbx_description
1 polymer ?
#
loop_
_entity_poly.entity_id
_entity_poly.type
_entity_poly.pdbx_seq_one_letter_code
_entity_poly.pdbx_strand_id
1 'polypeptide(L)'
;MNAKEIYSQWTNANNLPDYLKDQLDKLGKDEKWIEDAFGQDINFGTAGMRGRLEPGTNRINLFTVGRVTEGLARLIDENGEEAKKRGVAISFDSRYHSREFAEHAARILGAHGIHVYLFDDLRPTPELSFAVRHLNTFAGLNITASHNAKQYNGYKVYGEDGAQMAPENADRLFAYAQKVDDIFGVKAAPVEELRANGTLQLIGEDVDEAYLAHLKDVTVDPEMVKANADKLKIIYTPLHGTGKMLYDRAFRQGGFDNVIPVPSQSIIDPEFPTTIKPNPEYRDVFEPGFKLANEVDANVIIATDPDADRMGAAVRKSDGDFQVLTGNQIATLMAYYLLVHMKENGTLSPDYELVTSVVSSALPFKIADDFGIKTKHVLTGFKYIGEEVDRMNKENDGKFLMGFEESYGYLFKPFARDKDAMQGALMFAEVASYYASKGMTVFDGLQEIWQKYGVAYEITKAIEMPGIGGQKKMAELMSKLRKEHLTEINGAKVVKIQDFETQETIEGDKKTPLTGFPKSNVLKYFLDDETWVALRPSGTEPVIKAYVGVNKKDIETAEKAAEEYQDALANLLK
;
A
#
# COMPACT_ATOMS: atom_id res chain seq x y z
N MET A 1 -6.95 18.50 28.85
CA MET A 1 -7.95 17.63 29.52
C MET A 1 -7.33 16.24 29.65
N ASN A 2 -7.60 15.52 30.73
CA ASN A 2 -7.18 14.12 30.87
C ASN A 2 -8.18 13.18 30.18
N ALA A 3 -7.81 11.91 30.00
CA ALA A 3 -8.63 10.92 29.29
C ALA A 3 -10.05 10.78 29.87
N LYS A 4 -10.21 10.82 31.20
CA LYS A 4 -11.52 10.70 31.86
C LYS A 4 -12.41 11.94 31.61
N GLU A 5 -11.83 13.12 31.54
CA GLU A 5 -12.56 14.36 31.22
C GLU A 5 -13.07 14.33 29.77
N ILE A 6 -12.22 13.89 28.83
CA ILE A 6 -12.61 13.75 27.40
C ILE A 6 -13.67 12.65 27.27
N TYR A 7 -13.50 11.51 27.90
CA TYR A 7 -14.51 10.44 27.94
C TYR A 7 -15.87 10.95 28.47
N SER A 8 -15.87 11.77 29.55
CA SER A 8 -17.09 12.36 30.08
C SER A 8 -17.77 13.33 29.08
N GLN A 9 -16.99 14.08 28.28
CA GLN A 9 -17.58 14.92 27.22
C GLN A 9 -18.28 14.05 26.15
N TRP A 10 -17.67 12.93 25.76
CA TRP A 10 -18.26 12.01 24.79
C TRP A 10 -19.55 11.38 25.33
N THR A 11 -19.58 10.91 26.57
CA THR A 11 -20.79 10.31 27.16
C THR A 11 -21.95 11.31 27.30
N ASN A 12 -21.66 12.62 27.40
CA ASN A 12 -22.65 13.69 27.51
C ASN A 12 -23.03 14.33 26.15
N ALA A 13 -22.39 13.93 25.05
CA ALA A 13 -22.68 14.49 23.73
C ALA A 13 -24.05 14.00 23.21
N ASN A 14 -24.91 14.94 22.80
CA ASN A 14 -26.29 14.66 22.41
C ASN A 14 -26.43 14.10 20.98
N ASN A 15 -25.41 14.25 20.14
CA ASN A 15 -25.43 13.92 18.70
C ASN A 15 -24.61 12.67 18.35
N LEU A 16 -24.33 11.83 19.33
CA LEU A 16 -23.63 10.55 19.06
C LEU A 16 -24.54 9.58 18.31
N PRO A 17 -24.06 8.92 17.25
CA PRO A 17 -24.69 7.77 16.65
C PRO A 17 -24.89 6.63 17.69
N ASP A 18 -25.95 5.87 17.54
CA ASP A 18 -26.29 4.83 18.53
C ASP A 18 -25.19 3.77 18.68
N TYR A 19 -24.52 3.37 17.59
CA TYR A 19 -23.42 2.42 17.66
C TYR A 19 -22.22 2.92 18.51
N LEU A 20 -21.97 4.24 18.55
CA LEU A 20 -20.93 4.82 19.42
C LEU A 20 -21.37 4.87 20.88
N LYS A 21 -22.65 5.15 21.15
CA LYS A 21 -23.21 5.11 22.51
C LYS A 21 -23.11 3.71 23.10
N ASP A 22 -23.55 2.71 22.34
CA ASP A 22 -23.49 1.29 22.76
C ASP A 22 -22.07 0.84 23.07
N GLN A 23 -21.09 1.28 22.26
CA GLN A 23 -19.69 0.99 22.50
C GLN A 23 -19.13 1.72 23.72
N LEU A 24 -19.49 2.99 23.96
CA LEU A 24 -19.10 3.74 25.14
C LEU A 24 -19.60 3.04 26.42
N ASP A 25 -20.87 2.63 26.44
CA ASP A 25 -21.48 1.92 27.57
C ASP A 25 -20.82 0.56 27.87
N LYS A 26 -20.41 -0.14 26.81
CA LYS A 26 -19.79 -1.45 26.90
C LYS A 26 -18.34 -1.38 27.32
N LEU A 27 -17.55 -0.51 26.67
CA LEU A 27 -16.08 -0.42 26.82
C LEU A 27 -15.66 0.54 27.92
N GLY A 28 -16.46 1.55 28.25
CA GLY A 28 -16.14 2.56 29.26
C GLY A 28 -16.07 2.05 30.71
N LYS A 29 -16.28 0.75 30.92
CA LYS A 29 -16.04 0.07 32.21
C LYS A 29 -14.57 -0.28 32.44
N ASP A 30 -13.75 -0.25 31.38
CA ASP A 30 -12.32 -0.53 31.42
C ASP A 30 -11.50 0.78 31.42
N GLU A 31 -10.87 1.09 32.54
CA GLU A 31 -10.03 2.30 32.68
C GLU A 31 -8.83 2.31 31.72
N LYS A 32 -8.29 1.13 31.38
CA LYS A 32 -7.18 1.04 30.42
C LYS A 32 -7.64 1.38 29.02
N TRP A 33 -8.85 0.94 28.65
CA TRP A 33 -9.44 1.30 27.38
C TRP A 33 -9.73 2.81 27.31
N ILE A 34 -10.24 3.42 28.40
CA ILE A 34 -10.46 4.87 28.45
C ILE A 34 -9.15 5.62 28.23
N GLU A 35 -8.08 5.21 28.91
CA GLU A 35 -6.77 5.85 28.74
C GLU A 35 -6.23 5.68 27.30
N ASP A 36 -6.37 4.50 26.70
CA ASP A 36 -5.92 4.23 25.34
C ASP A 36 -6.78 4.96 24.28
N ALA A 37 -8.11 5.03 24.47
CA ALA A 37 -9.02 5.64 23.50
C ALA A 37 -9.06 7.17 23.56
N PHE A 38 -8.80 7.78 24.74
CA PHE A 38 -8.99 9.20 25.01
C PHE A 38 -7.74 9.91 25.55
N GLY A 39 -6.65 9.19 25.86
CA GLY A 39 -5.44 9.76 26.43
C GLY A 39 -4.59 10.57 25.44
N GLN A 40 -4.85 10.42 24.16
CA GLN A 40 -4.20 11.18 23.09
C GLN A 40 -5.12 11.31 21.87
N ASP A 41 -4.77 12.18 20.97
CA ASP A 41 -5.40 12.24 19.65
C ASP A 41 -4.81 11.16 18.72
N ILE A 42 -5.62 10.68 17.78
CA ILE A 42 -5.14 9.79 16.71
C ILE A 42 -4.04 10.48 15.91
N ASN A 43 -2.97 9.76 15.68
CA ASN A 43 -1.84 10.29 14.92
C ASN A 43 -2.19 10.36 13.42
N PHE A 44 -1.90 11.49 12.80
CA PHE A 44 -1.90 11.63 11.36
C PHE A 44 -0.52 11.22 10.85
N GLY A 45 -0.43 10.00 10.30
CA GLY A 45 0.81 9.47 9.72
C GLY A 45 1.27 10.27 8.51
N THR A 46 2.05 9.68 7.64
CA THR A 46 2.65 10.39 6.49
C THR A 46 1.65 11.03 5.53
N ALA A 47 0.43 10.49 5.41
CA ALA A 47 -0.62 11.06 4.55
C ALA A 47 -2.02 10.58 4.94
N GLY A 48 -2.28 10.43 6.23
CA GLY A 48 -3.59 10.00 6.71
C GLY A 48 -3.56 9.36 8.09
N MET A 49 -4.71 8.97 8.57
CA MET A 49 -4.88 8.32 9.86
C MET A 49 -5.47 6.91 9.68
N ARG A 50 -5.14 6.02 10.61
CA ARG A 50 -5.65 4.64 10.66
C ARG A 50 -5.85 4.25 12.12
N GLY A 51 -6.98 3.68 12.45
CA GLY A 51 -7.31 3.30 13.83
C GLY A 51 -8.47 2.32 13.91
N ARG A 52 -8.79 1.91 15.13
CA ARG A 52 -9.94 1.06 15.42
C ARG A 52 -11.23 1.87 15.28
N LEU A 53 -12.29 1.22 14.78
CA LEU A 53 -13.65 1.76 14.66
C LEU A 53 -14.34 1.77 16.03
N GLU A 54 -13.99 2.72 16.88
CA GLU A 54 -14.47 2.86 18.24
C GLU A 54 -14.68 4.34 18.60
N PRO A 55 -15.43 4.68 19.66
CA PRO A 55 -15.46 6.03 20.20
C PRO A 55 -14.09 6.40 20.81
N GLY A 56 -13.73 7.68 20.70
CA GLY A 56 -12.48 8.22 21.26
C GLY A 56 -11.71 9.10 20.29
N THR A 57 -10.82 9.92 20.86
CA THR A 57 -9.96 10.82 20.08
C THR A 57 -8.78 10.10 19.43
N ASN A 58 -8.39 8.94 19.97
CA ASN A 58 -7.37 8.04 19.42
C ASN A 58 -7.99 6.89 18.62
N ARG A 59 -9.10 7.14 17.95
CA ARG A 59 -9.90 6.15 17.19
C ARG A 59 -10.38 6.74 15.88
N ILE A 60 -10.84 5.87 14.97
CA ILE A 60 -11.56 6.29 13.75
C ILE A 60 -13.06 6.22 14.03
N ASN A 61 -13.72 7.34 13.87
CA ASN A 61 -15.17 7.49 13.99
C ASN A 61 -15.62 8.76 13.26
N LEU A 62 -16.92 8.99 13.22
CA LEU A 62 -17.52 10.12 12.52
C LEU A 62 -16.91 11.48 12.93
N PHE A 63 -16.57 11.66 14.22
CA PHE A 63 -16.06 12.93 14.75
C PHE A 63 -14.58 13.14 14.45
N THR A 64 -13.75 12.11 14.54
CA THR A 64 -12.32 12.21 14.18
C THR A 64 -12.17 12.38 12.67
N VAL A 65 -12.99 11.71 11.86
CA VAL A 65 -13.08 11.95 10.40
C VAL A 65 -13.55 13.38 10.13
N GLY A 66 -14.59 13.85 10.82
CA GLY A 66 -15.07 15.23 10.67
C GLY A 66 -14.01 16.27 11.01
N ARG A 67 -13.30 16.07 12.12
CA ARG A 67 -12.19 16.96 12.55
C ARG A 67 -11.09 17.08 11.50
N VAL A 68 -10.68 15.96 10.92
CA VAL A 68 -9.60 15.96 9.91
C VAL A 68 -10.10 16.52 8.58
N THR A 69 -11.36 16.25 8.22
CA THR A 69 -11.97 16.84 7.01
C THR A 69 -12.11 18.37 7.13
N GLU A 70 -12.45 18.88 8.31
CA GLU A 70 -12.43 20.32 8.59
C GLU A 70 -11.02 20.92 8.41
N GLY A 71 -9.97 20.16 8.82
CA GLY A 71 -8.58 20.54 8.56
C GLY A 71 -8.26 20.61 7.05
N LEU A 72 -8.73 19.64 6.28
CA LEU A 72 -8.59 19.63 4.81
C LEU A 72 -9.35 20.81 4.19
N ALA A 73 -10.56 21.07 4.63
CA ALA A 73 -11.37 22.21 4.14
C ALA A 73 -10.65 23.54 4.36
N ARG A 74 -10.08 23.76 5.55
CA ARG A 74 -9.30 24.98 5.86
C ARG A 74 -8.02 25.10 5.03
N LEU A 75 -7.35 23.99 4.74
CA LEU A 75 -6.21 23.98 3.82
C LEU A 75 -6.63 24.41 2.41
N ILE A 76 -7.79 23.95 1.94
CA ILE A 76 -8.33 24.32 0.63
C ILE A 76 -8.79 25.80 0.62
N ASP A 77 -9.46 26.25 1.69
CA ASP A 77 -9.87 27.66 1.87
C ASP A 77 -8.68 28.63 1.74
N GLU A 78 -7.55 28.28 2.34
CA GLU A 78 -6.31 29.06 2.25
C GLU A 78 -5.73 29.14 0.83
N ASN A 79 -5.98 28.10 0.00
CA ASN A 79 -5.55 28.06 -1.41
C ASN A 79 -6.54 28.77 -2.37
N GLY A 80 -7.64 29.31 -1.85
CA GLY A 80 -8.55 30.21 -2.54
C GLY A 80 -9.62 29.55 -3.41
N GLU A 81 -10.37 30.39 -4.15
CA GLU A 81 -11.57 29.96 -4.88
C GLU A 81 -11.29 28.98 -6.02
N GLU A 82 -10.12 29.04 -6.65
CA GLU A 82 -9.75 28.08 -7.70
C GLU A 82 -9.58 26.66 -7.12
N ALA A 83 -8.94 26.55 -5.96
CA ALA A 83 -8.80 25.27 -5.25
C ALA A 83 -10.17 24.69 -4.85
N LYS A 84 -11.10 25.56 -4.39
CA LYS A 84 -12.48 25.14 -4.07
C LYS A 84 -13.24 24.63 -5.29
N LYS A 85 -13.10 25.29 -6.44
CA LYS A 85 -13.75 24.88 -7.69
C LYS A 85 -13.21 23.55 -8.21
N ARG A 86 -11.89 23.37 -8.16
CA ARG A 86 -11.26 22.09 -8.49
C ARG A 86 -11.74 20.98 -7.57
N GLY A 87 -11.91 21.30 -6.28
CA GLY A 87 -12.56 20.46 -5.31
C GLY A 87 -11.80 19.19 -4.93
N VAL A 88 -12.52 18.18 -4.45
CA VAL A 88 -11.98 16.94 -3.88
C VAL A 88 -12.70 15.73 -4.48
N ALA A 89 -11.94 14.76 -4.98
CA ALA A 89 -12.45 13.43 -5.33
C ALA A 89 -12.45 12.54 -4.09
N ILE A 90 -13.55 11.79 -3.85
CA ILE A 90 -13.69 10.93 -2.66
C ILE A 90 -14.05 9.52 -3.07
N SER A 91 -13.28 8.52 -2.61
CA SER A 91 -13.59 7.11 -2.72
C SER A 91 -13.60 6.42 -1.35
N PHE A 92 -14.08 5.19 -1.31
CA PHE A 92 -14.17 4.40 -0.10
C PHE A 92 -14.13 2.90 -0.43
N ASP A 93 -13.71 2.09 0.56
CA ASP A 93 -13.68 0.63 0.47
C ASP A 93 -14.94 -0.04 1.04
N SER A 94 -14.87 -1.38 1.18
CA SER A 94 -15.98 -2.23 1.65
C SER A 94 -16.16 -2.25 3.18
N ARG A 95 -15.34 -1.53 3.94
CA ARG A 95 -15.33 -1.61 5.41
C ARG A 95 -16.57 -0.96 6.04
N TYR A 96 -16.85 -1.36 7.28
CA TYR A 96 -17.86 -0.70 8.09
C TYR A 96 -17.66 0.80 8.12
N HIS A 97 -18.72 1.56 7.92
CA HIS A 97 -18.78 3.03 7.93
C HIS A 97 -17.96 3.73 6.85
N SER A 98 -17.29 3.04 5.90
CA SER A 98 -16.50 3.71 4.87
C SER A 98 -17.34 4.66 4.03
N ARG A 99 -18.52 4.22 3.55
CA ARG A 99 -19.46 5.07 2.81
C ARG A 99 -19.98 6.23 3.67
N GLU A 100 -20.38 5.96 4.92
CA GLU A 100 -20.89 6.97 5.84
C GLU A 100 -19.84 8.08 6.10
N PHE A 101 -18.59 7.69 6.30
CA PHE A 101 -17.49 8.63 6.53
C PHE A 101 -17.17 9.43 5.25
N ALA A 102 -17.22 8.81 4.07
CA ALA A 102 -17.04 9.50 2.78
C ALA A 102 -18.14 10.55 2.54
N GLU A 103 -19.40 10.19 2.78
CA GLU A 103 -20.54 11.10 2.69
C GLU A 103 -20.45 12.24 3.73
N HIS A 104 -20.02 11.93 4.96
CA HIS A 104 -19.81 12.94 6.00
C HIS A 104 -18.71 13.93 5.62
N ALA A 105 -17.59 13.43 5.09
CA ALA A 105 -16.51 14.28 4.58
C ALA A 105 -16.99 15.18 3.43
N ALA A 106 -17.74 14.62 2.48
CA ALA A 106 -18.35 15.37 1.38
C ALA A 106 -19.24 16.53 1.87
N ARG A 107 -20.04 16.28 2.90
CA ARG A 107 -20.93 17.29 3.52
C ARG A 107 -20.16 18.40 4.22
N ILE A 108 -19.04 18.10 4.86
CA ILE A 108 -18.19 19.12 5.51
C ILE A 108 -17.51 19.98 4.45
N LEU A 109 -16.88 19.36 3.44
CA LEU A 109 -16.25 20.08 2.33
C LEU A 109 -17.28 20.98 1.61
N GLY A 110 -18.47 20.45 1.33
CA GLY A 110 -19.56 21.20 0.72
C GLY A 110 -20.03 22.39 1.56
N ALA A 111 -20.02 22.29 2.90
CA ALA A 111 -20.34 23.42 3.79
C ALA A 111 -19.34 24.58 3.69
N HIS A 112 -18.11 24.34 3.22
CA HIS A 112 -17.10 25.35 2.88
C HIS A 112 -17.22 25.86 1.43
N GLY A 113 -18.22 25.36 0.66
CA GLY A 113 -18.37 25.69 -0.77
C GLY A 113 -17.31 25.03 -1.65
N ILE A 114 -16.66 23.98 -1.17
CA ILE A 114 -15.69 23.19 -1.92
C ILE A 114 -16.45 22.18 -2.78
N HIS A 115 -16.14 22.12 -4.07
CA HIS A 115 -16.73 21.13 -4.98
C HIS A 115 -16.29 19.71 -4.62
N VAL A 116 -17.22 18.75 -4.64
CA VAL A 116 -16.95 17.35 -4.27
C VAL A 116 -17.38 16.41 -5.38
N TYR A 117 -16.46 15.55 -5.79
CA TYR A 117 -16.69 14.41 -6.67
C TYR A 117 -16.70 13.14 -5.81
N LEU A 118 -17.87 12.62 -5.45
CA LEU A 118 -18.01 11.43 -4.63
C LEU A 118 -18.33 10.22 -5.52
N PHE A 119 -17.55 9.17 -5.42
CA PHE A 119 -17.91 7.92 -6.10
C PHE A 119 -19.26 7.39 -5.60
N ASP A 120 -20.09 6.94 -6.54
CA ASP A 120 -21.44 6.44 -6.29
C ASP A 120 -21.46 5.10 -5.52
N ASP A 121 -20.39 4.32 -5.67
CA ASP A 121 -20.14 3.08 -4.93
C ASP A 121 -18.64 2.97 -4.61
N LEU A 122 -18.25 1.91 -3.89
CA LEU A 122 -16.84 1.66 -3.55
C LEU A 122 -15.98 1.55 -4.81
N ARG A 123 -14.76 2.11 -4.76
CA ARG A 123 -13.79 2.06 -5.86
C ARG A 123 -12.37 1.85 -5.33
N PRO A 124 -11.49 1.24 -6.17
CA PRO A 124 -10.07 1.04 -5.86
C PRO A 124 -9.31 2.32 -5.51
N THR A 125 -8.36 2.21 -4.60
CA THR A 125 -7.40 3.29 -4.29
C THR A 125 -6.70 3.84 -5.55
N PRO A 126 -6.16 3.03 -6.47
CA PRO A 126 -5.53 3.55 -7.69
C PRO A 126 -6.49 4.28 -8.61
N GLU A 127 -7.76 3.93 -8.63
CA GLU A 127 -8.76 4.66 -9.40
C GLU A 127 -9.04 6.05 -8.83
N LEU A 128 -9.02 6.21 -7.50
CA LEU A 128 -9.03 7.55 -6.90
C LEU A 128 -7.80 8.36 -7.31
N SER A 129 -6.61 7.77 -7.24
CA SER A 129 -5.37 8.41 -7.70
C SER A 129 -5.47 8.90 -9.15
N PHE A 130 -6.07 8.08 -10.02
CA PHE A 130 -6.38 8.44 -11.39
C PHE A 130 -7.44 9.54 -11.47
N ALA A 131 -8.55 9.43 -10.73
CA ALA A 131 -9.66 10.39 -10.74
C ALA A 131 -9.22 11.81 -10.35
N VAL A 132 -8.34 11.93 -9.34
CA VAL A 132 -7.76 13.23 -8.94
C VAL A 132 -7.12 13.94 -10.12
N ARG A 133 -6.35 13.22 -10.92
CA ARG A 133 -5.66 13.77 -12.09
C ARG A 133 -6.60 13.96 -13.29
N HIS A 134 -7.48 12.99 -13.53
CA HIS A 134 -8.44 13.02 -14.64
C HIS A 134 -9.44 14.18 -14.52
N LEU A 135 -9.95 14.39 -13.32
CA LEU A 135 -10.90 15.47 -13.01
C LEU A 135 -10.19 16.78 -12.62
N ASN A 136 -8.84 16.78 -12.54
CA ASN A 136 -8.03 17.94 -12.12
C ASN A 136 -8.46 18.49 -10.75
N THR A 137 -8.77 17.60 -9.79
CA THR A 137 -9.16 18.02 -8.45
C THR A 137 -7.96 18.57 -7.66
N PHE A 138 -8.20 19.40 -6.65
CA PHE A 138 -7.14 19.93 -5.78
C PHE A 138 -6.60 18.86 -4.84
N ALA A 139 -7.45 17.92 -4.42
CA ALA A 139 -7.09 16.81 -3.53
C ALA A 139 -7.95 15.59 -3.79
N GLY A 140 -7.52 14.46 -3.23
CA GLY A 140 -8.29 13.22 -3.14
C GLY A 140 -8.43 12.76 -1.71
N LEU A 141 -9.49 12.02 -1.41
CA LEU A 141 -9.75 11.41 -0.13
C LEU A 141 -10.18 9.96 -0.32
N ASN A 142 -9.54 9.02 0.38
CA ASN A 142 -9.97 7.63 0.41
C ASN A 142 -10.24 7.17 1.84
N ILE A 143 -11.44 6.63 2.06
CA ILE A 143 -11.82 6.03 3.34
C ILE A 143 -11.54 4.53 3.29
N THR A 144 -10.40 4.14 3.85
CA THR A 144 -9.93 2.75 3.85
C THR A 144 -8.87 2.50 4.90
N ALA A 145 -8.78 1.28 5.40
CA ALA A 145 -7.63 0.78 6.16
C ALA A 145 -6.86 -0.30 5.39
N SER A 146 -7.00 -0.35 4.05
CA SER A 146 -6.32 -1.31 3.17
C SER A 146 -6.53 -2.75 3.67
N HIS A 147 -5.48 -3.49 3.95
CA HIS A 147 -5.45 -4.90 4.37
C HIS A 147 -5.61 -5.16 5.88
N ASN A 148 -5.89 -4.14 6.69
CA ASN A 148 -6.08 -4.34 8.13
C ASN A 148 -7.33 -5.17 8.43
N ALA A 149 -7.38 -5.78 9.61
CA ALA A 149 -8.53 -6.53 10.07
C ALA A 149 -9.81 -5.66 10.15
N LYS A 150 -10.99 -6.30 10.19
CA LYS A 150 -12.31 -5.66 10.06
C LYS A 150 -12.62 -4.53 11.05
N GLN A 151 -12.01 -4.57 12.23
CA GLN A 151 -12.22 -3.55 13.27
C GLN A 151 -11.45 -2.24 13.02
N TYR A 152 -10.73 -2.10 11.91
CA TYR A 152 -10.00 -0.90 11.55
C TYR A 152 -10.66 -0.19 10.37
N ASN A 153 -10.54 1.14 10.36
CA ASN A 153 -10.75 1.97 9.19
C ASN A 153 -9.68 3.08 9.14
N GLY A 154 -9.70 3.92 8.11
CA GLY A 154 -8.72 4.96 7.93
C GLY A 154 -9.19 6.08 7.00
N TYR A 155 -8.36 7.09 6.87
CA TYR A 155 -8.57 8.29 6.09
C TYR A 155 -7.26 8.64 5.41
N LYS A 156 -7.15 8.42 4.11
CA LYS A 156 -5.95 8.73 3.31
C LYS A 156 -6.21 9.97 2.46
N VAL A 157 -5.26 10.90 2.43
CA VAL A 157 -5.36 12.13 1.62
C VAL A 157 -4.35 12.10 0.48
N TYR A 158 -4.79 12.53 -0.70
CA TYR A 158 -4.02 12.60 -1.94
C TYR A 158 -3.86 14.06 -2.36
N GLY A 159 -2.70 14.38 -2.93
CA GLY A 159 -2.43 15.67 -3.55
C GLY A 159 -2.99 15.77 -4.97
N GLU A 160 -2.88 16.95 -5.57
CA GLU A 160 -3.36 17.24 -6.93
C GLU A 160 -2.63 16.43 -8.03
N ASP A 161 -1.47 15.88 -7.71
CA ASP A 161 -0.69 14.97 -8.56
C ASP A 161 -1.23 13.52 -8.57
N GLY A 162 -2.20 13.21 -7.70
CA GLY A 162 -2.76 11.87 -7.51
C GLY A 162 -1.91 10.94 -6.64
N ALA A 163 -0.76 11.40 -6.11
CA ALA A 163 0.00 10.70 -5.10
C ALA A 163 -0.52 11.00 -3.68
N GLN A 164 -0.16 10.19 -2.69
CA GLN A 164 -0.45 10.53 -1.30
C GLN A 164 0.13 11.91 -0.97
N MET A 165 -0.65 12.73 -0.26
CA MET A 165 -0.33 14.13 0.01
C MET A 165 1.07 14.30 0.57
N ALA A 166 1.82 15.27 0.03
CA ALA A 166 3.17 15.59 0.45
C ALA A 166 3.22 15.97 1.95
N PRO A 167 4.29 15.64 2.69
CA PRO A 167 4.37 15.83 4.13
C PRO A 167 4.08 17.27 4.57
N GLU A 168 4.56 18.27 3.85
CA GLU A 168 4.34 19.68 4.19
C GLU A 168 2.84 20.03 4.23
N ASN A 169 2.07 19.61 3.23
CA ASN A 169 0.63 19.87 3.19
C ASN A 169 -0.13 18.97 4.18
N ALA A 170 0.32 17.73 4.40
CA ALA A 170 -0.24 16.83 5.40
C ALA A 170 -0.07 17.39 6.82
N ASP A 171 1.09 17.94 7.15
CA ASP A 171 1.36 18.59 8.43
C ASP A 171 0.50 19.86 8.62
N ARG A 172 0.33 20.67 7.56
CA ARG A 172 -0.56 21.86 7.60
C ARG A 172 -2.02 21.48 7.81
N LEU A 173 -2.50 20.46 7.08
CA LEU A 173 -3.83 19.90 7.24
C LEU A 173 -4.05 19.48 8.70
N PHE A 174 -3.12 18.70 9.26
CA PHE A 174 -3.22 18.21 10.62
C PHE A 174 -3.15 19.36 11.65
N ALA A 175 -2.32 20.37 11.42
CA ALA A 175 -2.27 21.56 12.26
C ALA A 175 -3.60 22.33 12.26
N TYR A 176 -4.34 22.36 11.15
CA TYR A 176 -5.71 22.90 11.10
C TYR A 176 -6.70 22.00 11.84
N ALA A 177 -6.61 20.69 11.68
CA ALA A 177 -7.46 19.75 12.40
C ALA A 177 -7.28 19.87 13.93
N GLN A 178 -6.06 20.07 14.41
CA GLN A 178 -5.77 20.27 15.85
C GLN A 178 -6.38 21.56 16.41
N LYS A 179 -6.71 22.54 15.58
CA LYS A 179 -7.37 23.80 15.99
C LYS A 179 -8.90 23.70 16.03
N VAL A 180 -9.45 22.51 15.83
CA VAL A 180 -10.90 22.24 15.98
C VAL A 180 -11.16 21.87 17.44
N ASP A 181 -11.62 22.85 18.22
CA ASP A 181 -11.87 22.67 19.65
C ASP A 181 -13.12 21.84 19.92
N ASP A 182 -14.20 22.08 19.15
CA ASP A 182 -15.46 21.32 19.24
C ASP A 182 -15.60 20.36 18.06
N ILE A 183 -15.20 19.11 18.29
CA ILE A 183 -15.31 18.05 17.27
C ILE A 183 -16.75 17.62 17.00
N PHE A 184 -17.67 17.88 17.93
CA PHE A 184 -19.10 17.56 17.80
C PHE A 184 -19.88 18.63 17.03
N GLY A 185 -19.33 19.84 16.93
CA GLY A 185 -19.92 21.00 16.27
C GLY A 185 -19.41 21.26 14.86
N VAL A 186 -18.63 20.36 14.25
CA VAL A 186 -18.17 20.53 12.86
C VAL A 186 -19.37 20.60 11.92
N LYS A 187 -19.44 21.67 11.12
CA LYS A 187 -20.57 21.92 10.23
C LYS A 187 -20.56 21.00 9.03
N ALA A 188 -21.70 20.38 8.72
CA ALA A 188 -21.90 19.55 7.55
C ALA A 188 -23.21 19.96 6.86
N ALA A 189 -23.14 20.29 5.57
CA ALA A 189 -24.32 20.69 4.80
C ALA A 189 -25.21 19.48 4.47
N PRO A 190 -26.53 19.67 4.24
CA PRO A 190 -27.40 18.60 3.76
C PRO A 190 -27.00 18.12 2.36
N VAL A 191 -27.01 16.80 2.13
CA VAL A 191 -26.64 16.20 0.83
C VAL A 191 -27.54 16.70 -0.31
N GLU A 192 -28.85 16.85 -0.04
CA GLU A 192 -29.83 17.30 -1.02
C GLU A 192 -29.56 18.73 -1.49
N GLU A 193 -29.12 19.61 -0.58
CA GLU A 193 -28.74 20.98 -0.91
C GLU A 193 -27.48 20.99 -1.78
N LEU A 194 -26.46 20.22 -1.42
CA LEU A 194 -25.21 20.13 -2.17
C LEU A 194 -25.39 19.56 -3.57
N ARG A 195 -26.31 18.60 -3.73
CA ARG A 195 -26.67 18.07 -5.06
C ARG A 195 -27.47 19.07 -5.87
N ALA A 196 -28.43 19.75 -5.26
CA ALA A 196 -29.28 20.70 -5.94
C ALA A 196 -28.53 21.93 -6.48
N ASN A 197 -27.51 22.40 -5.75
CA ASN A 197 -26.68 23.54 -6.15
C ASN A 197 -25.42 23.13 -6.95
N GLY A 198 -25.19 21.82 -7.19
CA GLY A 198 -24.08 21.29 -7.97
C GLY A 198 -22.73 21.26 -7.23
N THR A 199 -22.70 21.52 -5.92
CA THR A 199 -21.46 21.40 -5.12
C THR A 199 -21.04 19.94 -4.94
N LEU A 200 -21.98 18.99 -4.86
CA LEU A 200 -21.74 17.56 -4.79
C LEU A 200 -22.16 16.89 -6.10
N GLN A 201 -21.21 16.32 -6.81
CA GLN A 201 -21.40 15.50 -8.00
C GLN A 201 -21.08 14.02 -7.68
N LEU A 202 -21.97 13.11 -8.03
CA LEU A 202 -21.64 11.69 -8.06
C LEU A 202 -20.85 11.36 -9.32
N ILE A 203 -19.80 10.57 -9.17
CA ILE A 203 -18.97 10.02 -10.23
C ILE A 203 -18.96 8.50 -10.13
N GLY A 204 -18.63 7.80 -11.21
CA GLY A 204 -18.59 6.33 -11.27
C GLY A 204 -18.21 5.88 -12.66
N GLU A 205 -19.19 5.40 -13.44
CA GLU A 205 -18.98 4.75 -14.75
C GLU A 205 -18.09 5.56 -15.71
N ASP A 206 -18.24 6.88 -15.78
CA ASP A 206 -17.42 7.72 -16.66
C ASP A 206 -15.93 7.66 -16.28
N VAL A 207 -15.63 7.62 -14.96
CA VAL A 207 -14.27 7.49 -14.45
C VAL A 207 -13.77 6.06 -14.62
N ASP A 208 -14.61 5.05 -14.34
CA ASP A 208 -14.31 3.63 -14.56
C ASP A 208 -13.86 3.39 -16.01
N GLU A 209 -14.63 3.86 -16.99
CA GLU A 209 -14.31 3.69 -18.41
C GLU A 209 -13.01 4.40 -18.81
N ALA A 210 -12.78 5.61 -18.29
CA ALA A 210 -11.54 6.34 -18.54
C ALA A 210 -10.32 5.61 -17.92
N TYR A 211 -10.43 5.12 -16.69
CA TYR A 211 -9.38 4.34 -16.03
C TYR A 211 -9.10 3.02 -16.78
N LEU A 212 -10.14 2.26 -17.12
CA LEU A 212 -10.04 1.02 -17.87
C LEU A 212 -9.42 1.21 -19.26
N ALA A 213 -9.68 2.35 -19.91
CA ALA A 213 -9.06 2.67 -21.19
C ALA A 213 -7.53 2.76 -21.10
N HIS A 214 -7.00 3.26 -19.97
CA HIS A 214 -5.55 3.30 -19.70
C HIS A 214 -4.97 1.95 -19.29
N LEU A 215 -5.76 1.08 -18.64
CA LEU A 215 -5.30 -0.26 -18.25
C LEU A 215 -4.92 -1.14 -19.46
N LYS A 216 -5.48 -0.90 -20.64
CA LYS A 216 -5.10 -1.62 -21.87
C LYS A 216 -3.62 -1.48 -22.21
N ASP A 217 -3.01 -0.35 -21.85
CA ASP A 217 -1.60 -0.07 -22.13
C ASP A 217 -0.64 -0.85 -21.20
N VAL A 218 -1.16 -1.54 -20.19
CA VAL A 218 -0.38 -2.38 -19.28
C VAL A 218 0.05 -3.67 -19.97
N THR A 219 -0.83 -4.28 -20.76
CA THR A 219 -0.51 -5.46 -21.56
C THR A 219 0.47 -5.08 -22.67
N VAL A 220 1.63 -5.71 -22.71
CA VAL A 220 2.71 -5.37 -23.65
C VAL A 220 2.75 -6.27 -24.88
N ASP A 221 2.21 -7.51 -24.78
CA ASP A 221 2.06 -8.45 -25.91
C ASP A 221 0.65 -9.04 -25.99
N PRO A 222 -0.33 -8.26 -26.47
CA PRO A 222 -1.71 -8.73 -26.58
C PRO A 222 -1.89 -9.91 -27.54
N GLU A 223 -1.02 -10.07 -28.54
CA GLU A 223 -1.09 -11.19 -29.49
C GLU A 223 -0.68 -12.51 -28.80
N MET A 224 0.39 -12.49 -27.99
CA MET A 224 0.80 -13.65 -27.20
C MET A 224 -0.29 -14.01 -26.18
N VAL A 225 -0.86 -13.03 -25.48
CA VAL A 225 -1.97 -13.24 -24.54
C VAL A 225 -3.14 -13.92 -25.24
N LYS A 226 -3.59 -13.38 -26.36
CA LYS A 226 -4.70 -13.93 -27.16
C LYS A 226 -4.43 -15.35 -27.65
N ALA A 227 -3.19 -15.63 -28.11
CA ALA A 227 -2.80 -16.96 -28.58
C ALA A 227 -2.80 -18.03 -27.48
N ASN A 228 -2.78 -17.64 -26.22
CA ASN A 228 -2.77 -18.54 -25.05
C ASN A 228 -4.03 -18.42 -24.17
N ALA A 229 -5.01 -17.61 -24.56
CA ALA A 229 -6.22 -17.34 -23.76
C ALA A 229 -6.96 -18.61 -23.33
N ASP A 230 -7.03 -19.62 -24.23
CA ASP A 230 -7.70 -20.90 -23.95
C ASP A 230 -6.89 -21.82 -23.01
N LYS A 231 -5.60 -21.59 -22.85
CA LYS A 231 -4.69 -22.43 -22.06
C LYS A 231 -4.54 -21.94 -20.62
N LEU A 232 -4.77 -20.65 -20.38
CA LEU A 232 -4.57 -20.03 -19.07
C LEU A 232 -5.91 -19.83 -18.36
N LYS A 233 -6.08 -20.52 -17.24
CA LYS A 233 -7.18 -20.26 -16.29
C LYS A 233 -6.62 -19.55 -15.08
N ILE A 234 -7.21 -18.42 -14.73
CA ILE A 234 -6.83 -17.60 -13.59
C ILE A 234 -7.96 -17.61 -12.57
N ILE A 235 -7.65 -17.96 -11.35
CA ILE A 235 -8.58 -17.72 -10.22
C ILE A 235 -8.32 -16.32 -9.70
N TYR A 236 -9.38 -15.54 -9.50
CA TYR A 236 -9.27 -14.19 -8.93
C TYR A 236 -10.06 -14.05 -7.64
N THR A 237 -9.47 -13.39 -6.65
CA THR A 237 -10.18 -13.00 -5.43
C THR A 237 -9.93 -11.53 -5.08
N PRO A 238 -11.00 -10.73 -4.94
CA PRO A 238 -10.93 -9.35 -4.46
C PRO A 238 -10.88 -9.25 -2.92
N LEU A 239 -10.82 -10.36 -2.19
CA LEU A 239 -10.87 -10.43 -0.73
C LEU A 239 -11.99 -9.55 -0.14
N HIS A 240 -13.21 -9.68 -0.67
CA HIS A 240 -14.41 -8.90 -0.28
C HIS A 240 -14.33 -7.41 -0.55
N GLY A 241 -13.35 -6.94 -1.35
CA GLY A 241 -13.00 -5.55 -1.55
C GLY A 241 -13.33 -4.96 -2.92
N THR A 242 -12.81 -3.77 -3.16
CA THR A 242 -13.09 -2.90 -4.31
C THR A 242 -12.63 -3.47 -5.65
N GLY A 243 -11.63 -4.36 -5.65
CA GLY A 243 -11.18 -5.04 -6.87
C GLY A 243 -12.30 -5.75 -7.62
N LYS A 244 -13.39 -6.14 -6.92
CA LYS A 244 -14.59 -6.70 -7.55
C LYS A 244 -15.23 -5.79 -8.58
N MET A 245 -15.12 -4.48 -8.42
CA MET A 245 -15.84 -3.51 -9.28
C MET A 245 -15.30 -3.50 -10.71
N LEU A 246 -14.00 -3.71 -10.88
CA LEU A 246 -13.32 -3.50 -12.16
C LEU A 246 -12.70 -4.76 -12.76
N TYR A 247 -12.42 -5.82 -11.98
CA TYR A 247 -11.57 -6.93 -12.44
C TYR A 247 -12.07 -7.59 -13.75
N ASP A 248 -13.37 -7.86 -13.87
CA ASP A 248 -13.91 -8.56 -15.03
C ASP A 248 -13.69 -7.75 -16.33
N ARG A 249 -13.97 -6.44 -16.28
CA ARG A 249 -13.72 -5.54 -17.40
C ARG A 249 -12.22 -5.38 -17.69
N ALA A 250 -11.41 -5.19 -16.64
CA ALA A 250 -9.97 -5.05 -16.77
C ALA A 250 -9.31 -6.27 -17.42
N PHE A 251 -9.60 -7.46 -16.91
CA PHE A 251 -9.05 -8.70 -17.47
C PHE A 251 -9.51 -8.96 -18.90
N ARG A 252 -10.82 -8.80 -19.20
CA ARG A 252 -11.34 -8.97 -20.58
C ARG A 252 -10.70 -7.99 -21.56
N GLN A 253 -10.52 -6.73 -21.18
CA GLN A 253 -9.85 -5.73 -22.01
C GLN A 253 -8.36 -6.05 -22.20
N GLY A 254 -7.71 -6.69 -21.22
CA GLY A 254 -6.35 -7.22 -21.33
C GLY A 254 -6.25 -8.51 -22.16
N GLY A 255 -7.38 -9.08 -22.63
CA GLY A 255 -7.41 -10.31 -23.43
C GLY A 255 -7.48 -11.61 -22.61
N PHE A 256 -7.84 -11.52 -21.31
CA PHE A 256 -7.95 -12.67 -20.41
C PHE A 256 -9.42 -13.04 -20.17
N ASP A 257 -9.96 -13.96 -20.97
CA ASP A 257 -11.38 -14.37 -20.91
C ASP A 257 -11.67 -15.46 -19.85
N ASN A 258 -10.66 -16.21 -19.43
CA ASN A 258 -10.79 -17.33 -18.49
C ASN A 258 -10.41 -16.95 -17.05
N VAL A 259 -10.96 -15.85 -16.54
CA VAL A 259 -10.79 -15.44 -15.16
C VAL A 259 -12.00 -15.84 -14.33
N ILE A 260 -11.79 -16.70 -13.34
CA ILE A 260 -12.83 -17.32 -12.53
C ILE A 260 -12.78 -16.72 -11.11
N PRO A 261 -13.78 -15.94 -10.70
CA PRO A 261 -13.78 -15.36 -9.37
C PRO A 261 -14.06 -16.42 -8.30
N VAL A 262 -13.41 -16.28 -7.13
CA VAL A 262 -13.72 -17.07 -5.93
C VAL A 262 -15.09 -16.63 -5.40
N PRO A 263 -16.16 -17.46 -5.47
CA PRO A 263 -17.51 -17.00 -5.17
C PRO A 263 -17.68 -16.47 -3.74
N SER A 264 -17.09 -17.17 -2.75
CA SER A 264 -17.19 -16.79 -1.34
C SER A 264 -16.46 -15.50 -0.99
N GLN A 265 -15.46 -15.09 -1.77
CA GLN A 265 -14.64 -13.89 -1.55
C GLN A 265 -15.02 -12.72 -2.47
N SER A 266 -15.90 -12.97 -3.45
CA SER A 266 -16.40 -11.95 -4.38
C SER A 266 -17.68 -11.26 -3.90
N ILE A 267 -18.11 -11.56 -2.68
CA ILE A 267 -19.21 -10.86 -2.00
C ILE A 267 -18.58 -9.69 -1.24
N ILE A 268 -19.09 -8.48 -1.46
CA ILE A 268 -18.68 -7.29 -0.69
C ILE A 268 -19.19 -7.47 0.74
N ASP A 269 -18.29 -7.61 1.69
CA ASP A 269 -18.63 -7.87 3.08
C ASP A 269 -17.58 -7.27 4.03
N PRO A 270 -17.98 -6.29 4.87
CA PRO A 270 -17.07 -5.64 5.84
C PRO A 270 -16.57 -6.58 6.94
N GLU A 271 -17.21 -7.75 7.12
CA GLU A 271 -16.77 -8.76 8.08
C GLU A 271 -15.56 -9.57 7.62
N PHE A 272 -15.25 -9.57 6.31
CA PHE A 272 -14.20 -10.41 5.71
C PHE A 272 -14.27 -11.87 6.18
N PRO A 273 -15.41 -12.56 6.01
CA PRO A 273 -15.72 -13.81 6.70
C PRO A 273 -14.80 -14.99 6.36
N THR A 274 -14.02 -14.88 5.29
CA THR A 274 -13.11 -15.95 4.82
C THR A 274 -11.68 -15.79 5.31
N THR A 275 -11.36 -14.71 6.03
CA THR A 275 -9.99 -14.42 6.50
C THR A 275 -10.00 -13.52 7.74
N ILE A 276 -8.98 -13.66 8.58
CA ILE A 276 -8.78 -12.78 9.75
C ILE A 276 -8.28 -11.40 9.30
N LYS A 277 -7.37 -11.39 8.31
CA LYS A 277 -6.83 -10.17 7.69
C LYS A 277 -6.88 -10.34 6.18
N PRO A 278 -7.56 -9.47 5.45
CA PRO A 278 -7.67 -9.56 4.00
C PRO A 278 -6.39 -9.02 3.32
N ASN A 279 -5.27 -9.69 3.56
CA ASN A 279 -3.95 -9.29 3.06
C ASN A 279 -3.36 -10.41 2.17
N PRO A 280 -3.10 -10.16 0.87
CA PRO A 280 -2.57 -11.15 -0.06
C PRO A 280 -1.15 -11.64 0.26
N GLU A 281 -0.52 -11.15 1.31
CA GLU A 281 0.72 -11.67 1.90
C GLU A 281 0.52 -13.01 2.62
N TYR A 282 -0.69 -13.29 3.11
CA TYR A 282 -0.97 -14.47 3.93
C TYR A 282 -1.54 -15.62 3.10
N ARG A 283 -1.03 -16.83 3.36
CA ARG A 283 -1.46 -18.04 2.66
C ARG A 283 -2.94 -18.37 2.87
N ASP A 284 -3.48 -18.11 4.06
CA ASP A 284 -4.87 -18.44 4.42
C ASP A 284 -5.91 -17.74 3.53
N VAL A 285 -5.60 -16.56 2.99
CA VAL A 285 -6.53 -15.85 2.09
C VAL A 285 -6.71 -16.58 0.75
N PHE A 286 -5.75 -17.43 0.35
CA PHE A 286 -5.80 -18.20 -0.89
C PHE A 286 -6.52 -19.55 -0.74
N GLU A 287 -6.83 -20.02 0.47
CA GLU A 287 -7.42 -21.36 0.70
C GLU A 287 -8.71 -21.62 -0.09
N PRO A 288 -9.68 -20.67 -0.18
CA PRO A 288 -10.85 -20.87 -1.06
C PRO A 288 -10.45 -20.93 -2.55
N GLY A 289 -9.43 -20.17 -2.94
CA GLY A 289 -8.87 -20.16 -4.29
C GLY A 289 -8.20 -21.48 -4.64
N PHE A 290 -7.43 -22.10 -3.72
CA PHE A 290 -6.79 -23.40 -3.95
C PHE A 290 -7.83 -24.51 -4.23
N LYS A 291 -8.95 -24.52 -3.48
CA LYS A 291 -10.04 -25.48 -3.72
C LYS A 291 -10.60 -25.32 -5.11
N LEU A 292 -10.98 -24.09 -5.48
CA LEU A 292 -11.54 -23.79 -6.78
C LEU A 292 -10.55 -24.09 -7.92
N ALA A 293 -9.27 -23.74 -7.74
CA ALA A 293 -8.23 -23.99 -8.72
C ALA A 293 -8.04 -25.50 -9.00
N ASN A 294 -8.17 -26.34 -7.97
CA ASN A 294 -8.10 -27.80 -8.14
C ASN A 294 -9.36 -28.36 -8.85
N GLU A 295 -10.54 -27.77 -8.62
CA GLU A 295 -11.79 -28.20 -9.27
C GLU A 295 -11.81 -27.88 -10.76
N VAL A 296 -11.24 -26.72 -11.17
CA VAL A 296 -11.27 -26.24 -12.55
C VAL A 296 -9.94 -26.42 -13.30
N ASP A 297 -8.94 -26.99 -12.65
CA ASP A 297 -7.58 -27.16 -13.18
C ASP A 297 -6.95 -25.82 -13.60
N ALA A 298 -6.92 -24.87 -12.65
CA ALA A 298 -6.25 -23.59 -12.83
C ALA A 298 -4.84 -23.62 -12.23
N ASN A 299 -3.93 -22.84 -12.82
CA ASN A 299 -2.53 -22.82 -12.42
C ASN A 299 -2.10 -21.53 -11.71
N VAL A 300 -2.94 -20.52 -11.73
CA VAL A 300 -2.65 -19.18 -11.19
C VAL A 300 -3.83 -18.68 -10.38
N ILE A 301 -3.52 -18.14 -9.20
CA ILE A 301 -4.49 -17.45 -8.35
C ILE A 301 -3.96 -16.06 -8.08
N ILE A 302 -4.78 -15.03 -8.34
CA ILE A 302 -4.46 -13.62 -8.08
C ILE A 302 -5.42 -13.11 -7.00
N ALA A 303 -4.87 -12.44 -6.00
CA ALA A 303 -5.64 -11.81 -4.92
C ALA A 303 -5.32 -10.32 -4.83
N THR A 304 -6.34 -9.49 -4.62
CA THR A 304 -6.17 -8.07 -4.29
C THR A 304 -6.71 -7.78 -2.89
N ASP A 305 -6.09 -6.84 -2.17
CA ASP A 305 -6.58 -6.42 -0.87
C ASP A 305 -7.86 -5.54 -1.00
N PRO A 306 -8.55 -5.21 0.11
CA PRO A 306 -9.86 -4.56 0.03
C PRO A 306 -9.92 -3.23 -0.70
N ASP A 307 -8.87 -2.43 -0.71
CA ASP A 307 -8.80 -1.18 -1.47
C ASP A 307 -8.02 -1.32 -2.80
N ALA A 308 -7.68 -2.57 -3.16
CA ALA A 308 -7.06 -2.98 -4.41
C ALA A 308 -5.81 -2.16 -4.80
N ASP A 309 -5.01 -1.79 -3.80
CA ASP A 309 -3.69 -1.19 -4.01
C ASP A 309 -2.57 -2.24 -3.98
N ARG A 310 -2.83 -3.47 -3.49
CA ARG A 310 -1.89 -4.58 -3.43
C ARG A 310 -2.40 -5.79 -4.19
N MET A 311 -1.47 -6.48 -4.84
CA MET A 311 -1.74 -7.73 -5.56
C MET A 311 -0.78 -8.83 -5.13
N GLY A 312 -1.31 -9.95 -4.65
CA GLY A 312 -0.57 -11.17 -4.39
C GLY A 312 -0.96 -12.30 -5.35
N ALA A 313 -0.09 -13.29 -5.45
CA ALA A 313 -0.34 -14.43 -6.34
C ALA A 313 0.12 -15.75 -5.71
N ALA A 314 -0.59 -16.81 -6.05
CA ALA A 314 -0.17 -18.18 -5.84
C ALA A 314 -0.15 -18.93 -7.18
N VAL A 315 0.89 -19.74 -7.37
CA VAL A 315 1.12 -20.46 -8.64
C VAL A 315 1.30 -21.95 -8.39
N ARG A 316 0.82 -22.76 -9.32
CA ARG A 316 0.98 -24.21 -9.24
C ARG A 316 2.41 -24.60 -9.61
N LYS A 317 3.02 -25.42 -8.79
CA LYS A 317 4.32 -26.07 -9.08
C LYS A 317 4.13 -27.32 -9.94
N SER A 318 5.24 -27.84 -10.47
CA SER A 318 5.26 -29.08 -11.25
C SER A 318 4.83 -30.34 -10.47
N ASP A 319 4.93 -30.32 -9.12
CA ASP A 319 4.44 -31.38 -8.23
C ASP A 319 2.92 -31.31 -7.96
N GLY A 320 2.24 -30.27 -8.44
CA GLY A 320 0.81 -30.04 -8.29
C GLY A 320 0.43 -29.16 -7.09
N ASP A 321 1.34 -28.90 -6.17
CA ASP A 321 1.12 -28.01 -5.03
C ASP A 321 1.15 -26.53 -5.43
N PHE A 322 0.51 -25.67 -4.62
CA PHE A 322 0.56 -24.23 -4.81
C PHE A 322 1.63 -23.56 -3.94
N GLN A 323 2.41 -22.69 -4.57
CA GLN A 323 3.33 -21.77 -3.92
C GLN A 323 2.73 -20.36 -3.90
N VAL A 324 2.55 -19.78 -2.71
CA VAL A 324 2.28 -18.34 -2.56
C VAL A 324 3.60 -17.61 -2.78
N LEU A 325 3.63 -16.69 -3.73
CA LEU A 325 4.81 -15.90 -4.05
C LEU A 325 4.92 -14.68 -3.13
N THR A 326 6.14 -14.30 -2.78
CA THR A 326 6.39 -13.03 -2.08
C THR A 326 6.24 -11.85 -3.05
N GLY A 327 6.00 -10.63 -2.51
CA GLY A 327 5.93 -9.43 -3.33
C GLY A 327 7.17 -9.19 -4.18
N ASN A 328 8.34 -9.51 -3.63
CA ASN A 328 9.62 -9.43 -4.34
C ASN A 328 9.76 -10.47 -5.47
N GLN A 329 9.28 -11.70 -5.26
CA GLN A 329 9.28 -12.74 -6.30
C GLN A 329 8.37 -12.38 -7.47
N ILE A 330 7.19 -11.83 -7.16
CA ILE A 330 6.25 -11.32 -8.18
C ILE A 330 6.89 -10.17 -8.96
N ALA A 331 7.49 -9.19 -8.27
CA ALA A 331 8.19 -8.08 -8.90
C ALA A 331 9.36 -8.55 -9.79
N THR A 332 10.12 -9.56 -9.33
CA THR A 332 11.22 -10.17 -10.08
C THR A 332 10.73 -10.80 -11.39
N LEU A 333 9.66 -11.58 -11.33
CA LEU A 333 9.06 -12.21 -12.52
C LEU A 333 8.57 -11.16 -13.53
N MET A 334 7.87 -10.14 -13.05
CA MET A 334 7.34 -9.07 -13.91
C MET A 334 8.47 -8.20 -14.51
N ALA A 335 9.48 -7.84 -13.72
CA ALA A 335 10.64 -7.09 -14.22
C ALA A 335 11.41 -7.88 -15.29
N TYR A 336 11.68 -9.16 -15.03
CA TYR A 336 12.38 -10.03 -15.97
C TYR A 336 11.61 -10.19 -17.28
N TYR A 337 10.31 -10.46 -17.20
CA TYR A 337 9.44 -10.56 -18.36
C TYR A 337 9.47 -9.29 -19.22
N LEU A 338 9.24 -8.13 -18.60
CA LEU A 338 9.26 -6.84 -19.29
C LEU A 338 10.57 -6.61 -20.04
N LEU A 339 11.71 -6.83 -19.37
CA LEU A 339 13.03 -6.58 -19.94
C LEU A 339 13.37 -7.55 -21.08
N VAL A 340 13.06 -8.83 -20.92
CA VAL A 340 13.23 -9.83 -21.98
C VAL A 340 12.37 -9.48 -23.20
N HIS A 341 11.09 -9.21 -22.99
CA HIS A 341 10.15 -8.92 -24.05
C HIS A 341 10.50 -7.61 -24.79
N MET A 342 10.85 -6.54 -24.06
CA MET A 342 11.27 -5.28 -24.68
C MET A 342 12.56 -5.40 -25.47
N LYS A 343 13.48 -6.27 -25.03
CA LYS A 343 14.72 -6.57 -25.76
C LYS A 343 14.42 -7.33 -27.05
N GLU A 344 13.57 -8.36 -26.99
CA GLU A 344 13.17 -9.17 -28.15
C GLU A 344 12.45 -8.32 -29.20
N ASN A 345 11.61 -7.38 -28.79
CA ASN A 345 10.86 -6.49 -29.68
C ASN A 345 11.63 -5.23 -30.10
N GLY A 346 12.88 -5.03 -29.61
CA GLY A 346 13.69 -3.86 -29.96
C GLY A 346 13.17 -2.54 -29.38
N THR A 347 12.33 -2.59 -28.33
CA THR A 347 11.76 -1.41 -27.64
C THR A 347 12.50 -1.04 -26.37
N LEU A 348 13.50 -1.86 -25.96
CA LEU A 348 14.33 -1.57 -24.79
C LEU A 348 15.18 -0.33 -25.02
N SER A 349 15.15 0.62 -24.11
CA SER A 349 15.95 1.84 -24.13
C SER A 349 16.68 2.01 -22.79
N PRO A 350 17.94 2.48 -22.78
CA PRO A 350 18.67 2.78 -21.55
C PRO A 350 18.09 3.96 -20.76
N ASP A 351 17.11 4.66 -21.34
CA ASP A 351 16.38 5.72 -20.64
C ASP A 351 15.37 5.20 -19.63
N TYR A 352 15.01 3.91 -19.73
CA TYR A 352 14.10 3.32 -18.74
C TYR A 352 14.73 3.21 -17.36
N GLU A 353 13.90 3.41 -16.34
CA GLU A 353 14.30 3.32 -14.93
C GLU A 353 13.31 2.47 -14.13
N LEU A 354 13.87 1.52 -13.35
CA LEU A 354 13.14 0.70 -12.38
C LEU A 354 13.31 1.32 -11.00
N VAL A 355 12.22 1.55 -10.28
CA VAL A 355 12.20 2.25 -8.98
C VAL A 355 11.69 1.32 -7.89
N THR A 356 12.41 1.19 -6.77
CA THR A 356 11.92 0.42 -5.62
C THR A 356 12.41 0.96 -4.28
N SER A 357 11.83 0.44 -3.19
CA SER A 357 12.20 0.84 -1.83
C SER A 357 13.56 0.28 -1.40
N VAL A 358 14.23 0.97 -0.48
CA VAL A 358 15.53 0.54 0.09
C VAL A 358 15.45 -0.78 0.86
N VAL A 359 14.26 -1.32 1.12
CA VAL A 359 14.04 -2.59 1.83
C VAL A 359 13.47 -3.69 0.93
N SER A 360 13.33 -3.43 -0.37
CA SER A 360 12.90 -4.42 -1.37
C SER A 360 14.08 -5.26 -1.86
N SER A 361 13.79 -6.31 -2.62
CA SER A 361 14.78 -7.21 -3.20
C SER A 361 15.78 -6.51 -4.11
N ALA A 362 17.03 -6.92 -4.02
CA ALA A 362 18.08 -6.48 -4.95
C ALA A 362 18.06 -7.24 -6.29
N LEU A 363 17.33 -8.36 -6.40
CA LEU A 363 17.34 -9.21 -7.60
C LEU A 363 16.77 -8.50 -8.84
N PRO A 364 15.65 -7.77 -8.79
CA PRO A 364 15.19 -6.98 -9.93
C PRO A 364 16.21 -5.95 -10.42
N PHE A 365 17.02 -5.38 -9.51
CA PHE A 365 18.08 -4.45 -9.88
C PHE A 365 19.24 -5.14 -10.59
N LYS A 366 19.66 -6.31 -10.08
CA LYS A 366 20.69 -7.12 -10.74
C LYS A 366 20.27 -7.52 -12.15
N ILE A 367 18.98 -7.86 -12.32
CA ILE A 367 18.40 -8.13 -13.64
C ILE A 367 18.43 -6.85 -14.52
N ALA A 368 17.93 -5.73 -14.02
CA ALA A 368 17.90 -4.47 -14.76
C ALA A 368 19.30 -4.02 -15.22
N ASP A 369 20.32 -4.20 -14.38
CA ASP A 369 21.73 -3.92 -14.71
C ASP A 369 22.23 -4.80 -15.88
N ASP A 370 21.92 -6.09 -15.90
CA ASP A 370 22.24 -7.03 -17.01
C ASP A 370 21.58 -6.59 -18.36
N PHE A 371 20.49 -5.87 -18.29
CA PHE A 371 19.80 -5.29 -19.46
C PHE A 371 20.20 -3.83 -19.75
N GLY A 372 21.07 -3.23 -18.96
CA GLY A 372 21.53 -1.85 -19.12
C GLY A 372 20.49 -0.78 -18.75
N ILE A 373 19.55 -1.12 -17.84
CA ILE A 373 18.47 -0.25 -17.38
C ILE A 373 18.87 0.44 -16.07
N LYS A 374 18.56 1.74 -15.98
CA LYS A 374 18.78 2.51 -14.76
C LYS A 374 17.89 1.99 -13.61
N THR A 375 18.41 2.09 -12.40
CA THR A 375 17.70 1.69 -11.18
C THR A 375 17.75 2.78 -10.12
N LYS A 376 16.66 2.94 -9.38
CA LYS A 376 16.55 3.95 -8.32
C LYS A 376 15.99 3.34 -7.04
N HIS A 377 16.74 3.47 -5.94
CA HIS A 377 16.18 3.25 -4.62
C HIS A 377 15.52 4.51 -4.07
N VAL A 378 14.37 4.34 -3.45
CA VAL A 378 13.66 5.38 -2.69
C VAL A 378 13.38 4.88 -1.26
N LEU A 379 12.97 5.76 -0.36
CA LEU A 379 12.51 5.33 0.97
C LEU A 379 11.23 4.49 0.88
N THR A 380 10.93 3.74 1.94
CA THR A 380 9.69 2.96 2.05
C THR A 380 8.47 3.87 2.09
N GLY A 381 7.53 3.59 1.23
CA GLY A 381 6.29 4.35 1.01
C GLY A 381 6.14 4.71 -0.46
N PHE A 382 5.05 4.22 -1.08
CA PHE A 382 4.87 4.32 -2.53
C PHE A 382 4.82 5.76 -3.07
N LYS A 383 4.53 6.73 -2.19
CA LYS A 383 4.60 8.15 -2.52
C LYS A 383 5.98 8.57 -3.08
N TYR A 384 7.07 7.98 -2.58
CA TYR A 384 8.41 8.27 -3.09
C TYR A 384 8.64 7.70 -4.51
N ILE A 385 7.97 6.59 -4.84
CA ILE A 385 7.93 6.09 -6.22
C ILE A 385 7.11 7.06 -7.09
N GLY A 386 5.96 7.52 -6.59
CA GLY A 386 5.14 8.53 -7.25
C GLY A 386 5.89 9.85 -7.49
N GLU A 387 6.64 10.34 -6.50
CA GLU A 387 7.50 11.53 -6.61
C GLU A 387 8.57 11.36 -7.70
N GLU A 388 9.19 10.16 -7.81
CA GLU A 388 10.20 9.88 -8.84
C GLU A 388 9.59 9.84 -10.24
N VAL A 389 8.39 9.25 -10.37
CA VAL A 389 7.61 9.30 -11.63
C VAL A 389 7.30 10.74 -12.03
N ASP A 390 6.95 11.58 -11.07
CA ASP A 390 6.62 12.98 -11.33
C ASP A 390 7.88 13.79 -11.72
N ARG A 391 9.02 13.51 -11.08
CA ARG A 391 10.32 14.07 -11.43
C ARG A 391 10.68 13.75 -12.88
N MET A 392 10.62 12.46 -13.27
CA MET A 392 10.92 12.03 -14.65
C MET A 392 10.06 12.79 -15.67
N ASN A 393 8.78 12.96 -15.38
CA ASN A 393 7.86 13.66 -16.27
C ASN A 393 8.16 15.18 -16.36
N LYS A 394 8.45 15.84 -15.22
CA LYS A 394 8.71 17.28 -15.17
C LYS A 394 10.05 17.65 -15.77
N GLU A 395 11.08 16.86 -15.51
CA GLU A 395 12.44 17.11 -15.97
C GLU A 395 12.72 16.53 -17.36
N ASN A 396 11.79 15.71 -17.89
CA ASN A 396 11.97 14.92 -19.11
C ASN A 396 13.29 14.12 -19.07
N ASP A 397 13.60 13.57 -17.88
CA ASP A 397 14.79 12.79 -17.59
C ASP A 397 14.41 11.35 -17.24
N GLY A 398 14.54 10.45 -18.21
CA GLY A 398 14.22 9.04 -18.10
C GLY A 398 12.79 8.70 -18.46
N LYS A 399 12.51 7.39 -18.44
CA LYS A 399 11.20 6.79 -18.70
C LYS A 399 10.92 5.79 -17.59
N PHE A 400 9.77 5.91 -16.96
CA PHE A 400 9.35 4.97 -15.95
C PHE A 400 9.09 3.58 -16.55
N LEU A 401 9.81 2.56 -16.08
CA LEU A 401 9.60 1.17 -16.48
C LEU A 401 8.56 0.51 -15.59
N MET A 402 8.87 0.45 -14.31
CA MET A 402 8.00 -0.03 -13.24
C MET A 402 8.48 0.44 -11.87
N GLY A 403 7.56 0.51 -10.93
CA GLY A 403 7.86 0.70 -9.51
C GLY A 403 7.23 -0.39 -8.67
N PHE A 404 7.90 -0.80 -7.58
CA PHE A 404 7.34 -1.78 -6.67
C PHE A 404 7.85 -1.63 -5.23
N GLU A 405 7.07 -2.16 -4.31
CA GLU A 405 7.46 -2.40 -2.92
C GLU A 405 7.33 -3.88 -2.56
N GLU A 406 8.17 -4.34 -1.64
CA GLU A 406 8.16 -5.72 -1.11
C GLU A 406 6.78 -6.11 -0.55
N SER A 407 6.00 -5.13 -0.14
CA SER A 407 4.67 -5.27 0.43
C SER A 407 3.54 -5.39 -0.61
N TYR A 408 3.85 -6.01 -1.76
CA TYR A 408 2.87 -6.35 -2.81
C TYR A 408 2.27 -5.16 -3.57
N GLY A 409 2.93 -4.02 -3.57
CA GLY A 409 2.54 -2.83 -4.33
C GLY A 409 3.33 -2.70 -5.63
N TYR A 410 2.63 -2.50 -6.76
CA TYR A 410 3.24 -2.39 -8.10
C TYR A 410 2.62 -1.25 -8.89
N LEU A 411 3.40 -0.67 -9.81
CA LEU A 411 2.94 0.30 -10.79
C LEU A 411 3.74 0.13 -12.08
N PHE A 412 3.08 0.13 -13.24
CA PHE A 412 3.71 -0.01 -14.57
C PHE A 412 3.48 1.21 -15.45
N LYS A 413 2.31 1.81 -15.35
CA LYS A 413 1.93 2.98 -16.15
C LYS A 413 1.59 4.14 -15.24
N PRO A 414 2.12 5.34 -15.54
CA PRO A 414 2.05 6.48 -14.65
C PRO A 414 0.72 7.27 -14.73
N PHE A 415 -0.37 6.68 -15.15
CA PHE A 415 -1.68 7.32 -15.09
C PHE A 415 -2.25 7.37 -13.67
N ALA A 416 -1.89 6.40 -12.81
CA ALA A 416 -2.01 6.48 -11.35
C ALA A 416 -0.67 6.86 -10.72
N ARG A 417 -0.67 7.31 -9.47
CA ARG A 417 0.53 7.71 -8.70
C ARG A 417 0.65 6.98 -7.37
N ASP A 418 -0.17 5.98 -7.16
CA ASP A 418 -0.08 5.01 -6.06
C ASP A 418 -0.01 3.60 -6.63
N LYS A 419 0.22 2.62 -5.77
CA LYS A 419 0.17 1.20 -6.10
C LYS A 419 -1.14 0.86 -6.80
N ASP A 420 -1.06 0.04 -7.81
CA ASP A 420 -2.20 -0.34 -8.63
C ASP A 420 -2.28 -1.85 -8.79
N ALA A 421 -3.17 -2.47 -8.02
CA ALA A 421 -3.33 -3.92 -8.06
C ALA A 421 -3.93 -4.41 -9.38
N MET A 422 -4.71 -3.59 -10.10
CA MET A 422 -5.22 -3.98 -11.42
C MET A 422 -4.10 -4.01 -12.46
N GLN A 423 -3.19 -3.01 -12.46
CA GLN A 423 -1.99 -3.07 -13.29
C GLN A 423 -1.12 -4.29 -12.95
N GLY A 424 -0.91 -4.53 -11.64
CA GLY A 424 -0.17 -5.70 -11.18
C GLY A 424 -0.80 -7.01 -11.62
N ALA A 425 -2.11 -7.15 -11.51
CA ALA A 425 -2.86 -8.34 -11.89
C ALA A 425 -2.80 -8.63 -13.40
N LEU A 426 -2.95 -7.61 -14.24
CA LEU A 426 -2.83 -7.73 -15.69
C LEU A 426 -1.41 -8.12 -16.10
N MET A 427 -0.40 -7.44 -15.57
CA MET A 427 0.99 -7.76 -15.87
C MET A 427 1.36 -9.18 -15.40
N PHE A 428 0.92 -9.61 -14.22
CA PHE A 428 1.19 -10.96 -13.72
C PHE A 428 0.45 -12.03 -14.54
N ALA A 429 -0.77 -11.76 -14.99
CA ALA A 429 -1.51 -12.63 -15.89
C ALA A 429 -0.78 -12.78 -17.25
N GLU A 430 -0.18 -11.71 -17.74
CA GLU A 430 0.63 -11.74 -18.95
C GLU A 430 1.92 -12.55 -18.77
N VAL A 431 2.60 -12.40 -17.62
CA VAL A 431 3.74 -13.27 -17.22
C VAL A 431 3.33 -14.75 -17.23
N ALA A 432 2.16 -15.06 -16.65
CA ALA A 432 1.65 -16.43 -16.65
C ALA A 432 1.37 -16.95 -18.06
N SER A 433 0.82 -16.11 -18.95
CA SER A 433 0.59 -16.43 -20.36
C SER A 433 1.92 -16.70 -21.09
N TYR A 434 2.94 -15.90 -20.82
CA TYR A 434 4.28 -16.08 -21.40
C TYR A 434 4.90 -17.44 -21.03
N TYR A 435 4.87 -17.83 -19.75
CA TYR A 435 5.40 -19.13 -19.33
C TYR A 435 4.52 -20.29 -19.86
N ALA A 436 3.21 -20.14 -19.86
CA ALA A 436 2.30 -21.12 -20.46
C ALA A 436 2.57 -21.32 -21.96
N SER A 437 2.91 -20.27 -22.71
CA SER A 437 3.31 -20.37 -24.12
C SER A 437 4.54 -21.22 -24.36
N LYS A 438 5.42 -21.29 -23.35
CA LYS A 438 6.65 -22.12 -23.34
C LYS A 438 6.44 -23.52 -22.76
N GLY A 439 5.22 -23.86 -22.34
CA GLY A 439 4.93 -25.14 -21.67
C GLY A 439 5.48 -25.23 -20.24
N MET A 440 5.70 -24.10 -19.59
CA MET A 440 6.27 -23.97 -18.25
C MET A 440 5.23 -23.43 -17.28
N THR A 441 5.39 -23.75 -15.99
CA THR A 441 4.70 -23.05 -14.92
C THR A 441 5.39 -21.70 -14.64
N VAL A 442 4.69 -20.79 -13.99
CA VAL A 442 5.29 -19.51 -13.52
C VAL A 442 6.41 -19.79 -12.50
N PHE A 443 6.27 -20.85 -11.70
CA PHE A 443 7.29 -21.24 -10.73
C PHE A 443 8.56 -21.75 -11.41
N ASP A 444 8.43 -22.51 -12.50
CA ASP A 444 9.59 -22.95 -13.30
C ASP A 444 10.33 -21.72 -13.86
N GLY A 445 9.59 -20.70 -14.30
CA GLY A 445 10.18 -19.44 -14.75
C GLY A 445 10.95 -18.70 -13.65
N LEU A 446 10.43 -18.70 -12.42
CA LEU A 446 11.15 -18.13 -11.28
C LEU A 446 12.43 -18.92 -10.99
N GLN A 447 12.38 -20.24 -11.08
CA GLN A 447 13.57 -21.10 -10.91
C GLN A 447 14.63 -20.85 -11.98
N GLU A 448 14.25 -20.61 -13.25
CA GLU A 448 15.21 -20.21 -14.31
C GLU A 448 15.91 -18.88 -13.98
N ILE A 449 15.15 -17.91 -13.47
CA ILE A 449 15.72 -16.62 -13.03
C ILE A 449 16.72 -16.86 -11.89
N TRP A 450 16.36 -17.67 -10.90
CA TRP A 450 17.26 -18.00 -9.78
C TRP A 450 18.51 -18.75 -10.21
N GLN A 451 18.41 -19.65 -11.19
CA GLN A 451 19.59 -20.35 -11.74
C GLN A 451 20.56 -19.37 -12.40
N LYS A 452 20.05 -18.33 -13.05
CA LYS A 452 20.88 -17.33 -13.72
C LYS A 452 21.48 -16.29 -12.77
N TYR A 453 20.70 -15.82 -11.79
CA TYR A 453 21.04 -14.64 -10.98
C TYR A 453 21.29 -14.94 -9.50
N GLY A 454 21.04 -16.16 -9.03
CA GLY A 454 21.04 -16.53 -7.61
C GLY A 454 19.64 -16.40 -6.98
N VAL A 455 19.44 -17.08 -5.85
CA VAL A 455 18.18 -17.04 -5.09
C VAL A 455 18.25 -15.88 -4.10
N ALA A 456 17.56 -14.79 -4.41
CA ALA A 456 17.26 -13.75 -3.44
C ALA A 456 15.99 -14.12 -2.66
N TYR A 457 16.07 -14.07 -1.34
CA TYR A 457 14.93 -14.33 -0.46
C TYR A 457 14.89 -13.31 0.66
N GLU A 458 13.74 -12.68 0.80
CA GLU A 458 13.53 -11.62 1.78
C GLU A 458 12.38 -11.96 2.71
N ILE A 459 12.57 -11.69 4.00
CA ILE A 459 11.52 -11.79 5.02
C ILE A 459 11.45 -10.53 5.86
N THR A 460 10.27 -10.24 6.36
CA THR A 460 10.02 -9.11 7.26
C THR A 460 9.35 -9.60 8.54
N LYS A 461 9.84 -9.15 9.69
CA LYS A 461 9.23 -9.44 11.00
C LYS A 461 8.93 -8.14 11.74
N ALA A 462 7.71 -8.04 12.26
CA ALA A 462 7.34 -6.98 13.18
C ALA A 462 7.76 -7.40 14.60
N ILE A 463 8.63 -6.61 15.24
CA ILE A 463 9.08 -6.83 16.61
C ILE A 463 8.35 -5.83 17.49
N GLU A 464 7.39 -6.33 18.26
CA GLU A 464 6.56 -5.52 19.15
C GLU A 464 7.30 -5.16 20.43
N MET A 465 7.14 -3.92 20.86
CA MET A 465 7.61 -3.41 22.16
C MET A 465 6.39 -3.03 23.02
N PRO A 466 5.70 -4.01 23.61
CA PRO A 466 4.43 -3.77 24.26
C PRO A 466 4.55 -2.93 25.55
N GLY A 467 3.48 -2.24 25.89
CA GLY A 467 3.29 -1.52 27.14
C GLY A 467 3.53 -0.03 27.08
N ILE A 468 3.15 0.65 28.16
CA ILE A 468 3.35 2.10 28.35
C ILE A 468 4.86 2.37 28.30
N GLY A 469 5.31 3.13 27.31
CA GLY A 469 6.73 3.43 27.07
C GLY A 469 7.38 2.59 25.95
N GLY A 470 6.66 1.73 25.25
CA GLY A 470 7.18 0.97 24.11
C GLY A 470 7.79 1.87 23.02
N GLN A 471 7.15 2.99 22.70
CA GLN A 471 7.70 4.01 21.78
C GLN A 471 9.03 4.60 22.28
N LYS A 472 9.13 4.87 23.59
CA LYS A 472 10.37 5.39 24.20
C LYS A 472 11.50 4.35 24.13
N LYS A 473 11.20 3.09 24.45
CA LYS A 473 12.17 1.99 24.34
C LYS A 473 12.67 1.81 22.92
N MET A 474 11.77 1.88 21.95
CA MET A 474 12.09 1.81 20.52
C MET A 474 13.04 2.95 20.10
N ALA A 475 12.76 4.18 20.51
CA ALA A 475 13.61 5.35 20.22
C ALA A 475 14.99 5.22 20.89
N GLU A 476 15.06 4.77 22.15
CA GLU A 476 16.31 4.51 22.87
C GLU A 476 17.15 3.43 22.19
N LEU A 477 16.52 2.34 21.74
CA LEU A 477 17.18 1.25 21.03
C LEU A 477 17.76 1.72 19.70
N MET A 478 16.99 2.44 18.89
CA MET A 478 17.48 3.00 17.61
C MET A 478 18.61 3.99 17.83
N SER A 479 18.54 4.81 18.88
CA SER A 479 19.62 5.73 19.26
C SER A 479 20.90 4.98 19.67
N LYS A 480 20.77 3.87 20.41
CA LYS A 480 21.88 3.02 20.79
C LYS A 480 22.55 2.38 19.58
N LEU A 481 21.76 1.78 18.67
CA LEU A 481 22.25 1.15 17.44
C LEU A 481 23.02 2.14 16.54
N ARG A 482 22.61 3.41 16.52
CA ARG A 482 23.31 4.48 15.79
C ARG A 482 24.65 4.88 16.41
N LYS A 483 24.74 4.83 17.73
CA LYS A 483 25.96 5.22 18.44
C LYS A 483 27.01 4.12 18.46
N GLU A 484 26.57 2.88 18.69
CA GLU A 484 27.46 1.76 18.94
C GLU A 484 27.81 0.98 17.67
N HIS A 485 27.06 1.13 16.59
CA HIS A 485 27.17 0.41 15.32
C HIS A 485 27.41 -1.10 15.49
N LEU A 486 26.54 -1.90 14.94
CA LEU A 486 26.75 -3.34 14.90
C LEU A 486 27.94 -3.67 14.01
N THR A 487 28.87 -4.47 14.51
CA THR A 487 30.03 -4.95 13.75
C THR A 487 29.83 -6.35 13.17
N GLU A 488 28.85 -7.08 13.72
CA GLU A 488 28.51 -8.44 13.33
C GLU A 488 27.02 -8.71 13.56
N ILE A 489 26.38 -9.50 12.71
CA ILE A 489 25.01 -10.00 12.86
C ILE A 489 25.02 -11.47 12.46
N ASN A 490 24.58 -12.37 13.36
CA ASN A 490 24.54 -13.83 13.13
C ASN A 490 25.85 -14.43 12.60
N GLY A 491 27.02 -13.96 13.11
CA GLY A 491 28.33 -14.45 12.71
C GLY A 491 28.91 -13.84 11.43
N ALA A 492 28.14 -13.06 10.66
CA ALA A 492 28.62 -12.34 9.49
C ALA A 492 29.01 -10.89 9.85
N LYS A 493 30.11 -10.40 9.27
CA LYS A 493 30.64 -9.07 9.55
C LYS A 493 29.85 -7.99 8.83
N VAL A 494 29.57 -6.89 9.53
CA VAL A 494 29.03 -5.67 8.90
C VAL A 494 30.13 -4.97 8.10
N VAL A 495 29.92 -4.86 6.79
CA VAL A 495 30.89 -4.20 5.87
C VAL A 495 30.47 -2.80 5.49
N LYS A 496 29.15 -2.49 5.54
CA LYS A 496 28.61 -1.16 5.23
C LYS A 496 27.33 -0.91 6.04
N ILE A 497 27.16 0.34 6.49
CA ILE A 497 25.94 0.82 7.15
C ILE A 497 25.43 2.03 6.38
N GLN A 498 24.13 2.08 6.14
CA GLN A 498 23.44 3.28 5.67
C GLN A 498 22.49 3.75 6.76
N ASP A 499 22.75 4.94 7.30
CA ASP A 499 21.88 5.61 8.26
C ASP A 499 21.14 6.76 7.57
N PHE A 500 19.85 6.53 7.34
CA PHE A 500 18.99 7.50 6.64
C PHE A 500 18.59 8.69 7.53
N GLU A 501 18.74 8.58 8.86
CA GLU A 501 18.48 9.69 9.80
C GLU A 501 19.63 10.68 9.81
N THR A 502 20.86 10.18 9.90
CA THR A 502 22.06 11.02 9.88
C THR A 502 22.53 11.36 8.45
N GLN A 503 21.98 10.68 7.46
CA GLN A 503 22.34 10.78 6.03
C GLN A 503 23.83 10.45 5.79
N GLU A 504 24.29 9.37 6.42
CA GLU A 504 25.66 8.87 6.32
C GLU A 504 25.71 7.42 5.83
N THR A 505 26.70 7.14 4.98
CA THR A 505 27.16 5.77 4.68
C THR A 505 28.47 5.54 5.40
N ILE A 506 28.60 4.42 6.12
CA ILE A 506 29.76 4.08 6.96
C ILE A 506 30.35 2.78 6.44
N GLU A 507 31.63 2.77 6.09
CA GLU A 507 32.41 1.60 5.65
C GLU A 507 33.72 1.55 6.45
N GLY A 508 33.77 0.71 7.47
CA GLY A 508 34.85 0.76 8.46
C GLY A 508 34.89 2.12 9.16
N ASP A 509 36.06 2.79 9.09
CA ASP A 509 36.23 4.13 9.68
C ASP A 509 35.83 5.27 8.72
N LYS A 510 35.49 4.95 7.47
CA LYS A 510 35.14 5.95 6.46
C LYS A 510 33.67 6.28 6.51
N LYS A 511 33.36 7.58 6.61
CA LYS A 511 32.02 8.14 6.50
C LYS A 511 31.89 8.98 5.22
N THR A 512 30.81 8.75 4.49
CA THR A 512 30.47 9.51 3.27
C THR A 512 28.99 9.93 3.34
N PRO A 513 28.61 11.07 2.73
CA PRO A 513 27.21 11.48 2.68
C PRO A 513 26.34 10.45 1.96
N LEU A 514 25.21 10.10 2.54
CA LEU A 514 24.14 9.34 1.91
C LEU A 514 23.17 10.35 1.24
N THR A 515 23.35 10.56 -0.06
CA THR A 515 22.58 11.56 -0.82
C THR A 515 21.41 10.94 -1.59
N GLY A 516 20.44 11.77 -2.00
CA GLY A 516 19.29 11.35 -2.80
C GLY A 516 18.14 10.76 -2.00
N PHE A 517 18.16 10.88 -0.66
CA PHE A 517 17.09 10.46 0.21
C PHE A 517 16.71 11.58 1.19
N PRO A 518 15.43 11.80 1.52
CA PRO A 518 15.05 12.59 2.67
C PRO A 518 15.45 11.88 3.97
N LYS A 519 15.50 12.62 5.07
CA LYS A 519 15.76 12.03 6.40
C LYS A 519 14.67 11.03 6.78
N SER A 520 15.08 9.87 7.28
CA SER A 520 14.16 8.82 7.72
C SER A 520 14.80 7.95 8.81
N ASN A 521 14.00 7.54 9.78
CA ASN A 521 14.46 6.68 10.87
C ASN A 521 14.64 5.23 10.40
N VAL A 522 15.63 4.99 9.53
CA VAL A 522 15.99 3.68 8.98
C VAL A 522 17.49 3.47 9.14
N LEU A 523 17.87 2.27 9.57
CA LEU A 523 19.25 1.76 9.56
C LEU A 523 19.30 0.54 8.65
N LYS A 524 20.21 0.54 7.67
CA LYS A 524 20.46 -0.62 6.79
C LYS A 524 21.90 -1.06 6.90
N TYR A 525 22.11 -2.34 7.18
CA TYR A 525 23.39 -3.01 7.33
C TYR A 525 23.61 -3.95 6.14
N PHE A 526 24.82 -3.99 5.62
CA PHE A 526 25.27 -4.92 4.59
C PHE A 526 26.37 -5.79 5.17
N LEU A 527 26.27 -7.08 4.94
CA LEU A 527 27.17 -8.07 5.53
C LEU A 527 28.11 -8.66 4.48
N ASP A 528 29.18 -9.29 4.94
CA ASP A 528 30.23 -9.88 4.08
C ASP A 528 29.79 -11.16 3.36
N ASP A 529 28.61 -11.73 3.70
CA ASP A 529 28.00 -12.88 3.04
C ASP A 529 26.88 -12.50 2.04
N GLU A 530 26.87 -11.25 1.58
CA GLU A 530 25.85 -10.64 0.70
C GLU A 530 24.46 -10.48 1.35
N THR A 531 24.31 -10.77 2.63
CA THR A 531 23.08 -10.50 3.37
C THR A 531 22.95 -9.01 3.67
N TRP A 532 21.73 -8.51 3.64
CA TRP A 532 21.43 -7.19 4.16
C TRP A 532 20.30 -7.24 5.20
N VAL A 533 20.37 -6.33 6.15
CA VAL A 533 19.38 -6.16 7.21
C VAL A 533 18.95 -4.72 7.29
N ALA A 534 17.66 -4.45 7.42
CA ALA A 534 17.18 -3.09 7.67
C ALA A 534 16.23 -3.06 8.88
N LEU A 535 16.37 -2.02 9.68
CA LEU A 535 15.55 -1.76 10.87
C LEU A 535 14.79 -0.44 10.68
N ARG A 536 13.47 -0.49 10.79
CA ARG A 536 12.60 0.67 10.63
C ARG A 536 11.54 0.68 11.73
N PRO A 537 11.59 1.63 12.68
CA PRO A 537 10.53 1.80 13.65
C PRO A 537 9.26 2.32 12.99
N SER A 538 8.11 1.86 13.48
CA SER A 538 6.80 2.40 13.07
C SER A 538 6.59 3.78 13.70
N GLY A 539 6.05 4.71 12.93
CA GLY A 539 5.68 6.03 13.43
C GLY A 539 4.39 6.04 14.26
N THR A 540 3.56 4.99 14.14
CA THR A 540 2.21 4.95 14.74
C THR A 540 2.06 3.88 15.81
N GLU A 541 2.87 2.84 15.79
CA GLU A 541 2.79 1.69 16.70
C GLU A 541 4.15 1.43 17.35
N PRO A 542 4.22 0.88 18.57
CA PRO A 542 5.48 0.52 19.21
C PRO A 542 6.07 -0.77 18.61
N VAL A 543 6.42 -0.72 17.33
CA VAL A 543 6.88 -1.86 16.52
C VAL A 543 8.10 -1.45 15.71
N ILE A 544 9.15 -2.28 15.72
CA ILE A 544 10.26 -2.20 14.76
C ILE A 544 10.04 -3.26 13.68
N LYS A 545 9.96 -2.84 12.43
CA LYS A 545 10.04 -3.76 11.29
C LYS A 545 11.50 -4.09 11.03
N ALA A 546 11.85 -5.36 11.13
CA ALA A 546 13.15 -5.92 10.79
C ALA A 546 13.04 -6.64 9.44
N TYR A 547 13.75 -6.15 8.46
CA TYR A 547 13.85 -6.71 7.13
C TYR A 547 15.17 -7.46 6.99
N VAL A 548 15.14 -8.63 6.39
CA VAL A 548 16.31 -9.42 6.07
C VAL A 548 16.22 -9.83 4.61
N GLY A 549 17.29 -9.62 3.86
CA GLY A 549 17.44 -10.15 2.51
C GLY A 549 18.74 -10.94 2.39
N VAL A 550 18.63 -12.17 1.91
CA VAL A 550 19.75 -13.08 1.69
C VAL A 550 19.89 -13.42 0.21
N ASN A 551 21.11 -13.77 -0.22
CA ASN A 551 21.38 -14.30 -1.54
C ASN A 551 22.11 -15.64 -1.40
N LYS A 552 21.48 -16.74 -1.82
CA LYS A 552 22.02 -18.10 -1.69
C LYS A 552 21.87 -18.86 -3.01
N LYS A 553 22.38 -20.08 -3.06
CA LYS A 553 22.39 -20.91 -4.29
C LYS A 553 21.03 -21.59 -4.55
N ASP A 554 20.29 -21.90 -3.50
CA ASP A 554 19.00 -22.60 -3.56
C ASP A 554 18.03 -22.01 -2.53
N ILE A 555 16.74 -22.27 -2.75
CA ILE A 555 15.67 -21.69 -1.94
C ILE A 555 15.66 -22.19 -0.49
N GLU A 556 15.92 -23.49 -0.27
CA GLU A 556 15.92 -24.09 1.07
C GLU A 556 17.00 -23.46 1.95
N THR A 557 18.21 -23.30 1.39
CA THR A 557 19.31 -22.61 2.07
C THR A 557 18.99 -21.12 2.32
N ALA A 558 18.31 -20.46 1.38
CA ALA A 558 17.93 -19.06 1.51
C ALA A 558 16.87 -18.85 2.60
N GLU A 559 15.82 -19.66 2.62
CA GLU A 559 14.77 -19.62 3.65
C GLU A 559 15.36 -19.82 5.05
N LYS A 560 16.15 -20.87 5.22
CA LYS A 560 16.80 -21.16 6.50
C LYS A 560 17.72 -20.03 6.97
N ALA A 561 18.55 -19.50 6.07
CA ALA A 561 19.44 -18.39 6.41
C ALA A 561 18.64 -17.12 6.81
N ALA A 562 17.57 -16.80 6.09
CA ALA A 562 16.73 -15.66 6.40
C ALA A 562 16.09 -15.78 7.79
N GLU A 563 15.57 -16.98 8.14
CA GLU A 563 15.01 -17.26 9.46
C GLU A 563 16.08 -17.13 10.58
N GLU A 564 17.28 -17.67 10.38
CA GLU A 564 18.39 -17.55 11.35
C GLU A 564 18.76 -16.08 11.61
N TYR A 565 18.83 -15.25 10.57
CA TYR A 565 19.05 -13.81 10.72
C TYR A 565 17.89 -13.09 11.42
N GLN A 566 16.64 -13.46 11.12
CA GLN A 566 15.46 -12.91 11.80
C GLN A 566 15.46 -13.20 13.29
N ASP A 567 15.82 -14.41 13.68
CA ASP A 567 15.89 -14.83 15.08
C ASP A 567 17.05 -14.13 15.81
N ALA A 568 18.21 -13.98 15.15
CA ALA A 568 19.32 -13.20 15.68
C ALA A 568 18.92 -11.74 15.94
N LEU A 569 18.22 -11.10 15.00
CA LEU A 569 17.69 -9.74 15.18
C LEU A 569 16.64 -9.66 16.28
N ALA A 570 15.71 -10.61 16.34
CA ALA A 570 14.70 -10.63 17.39
C ALA A 570 15.32 -10.74 18.79
N ASN A 571 16.45 -11.43 18.93
CA ASN A 571 17.20 -11.53 20.18
C ASN A 571 18.01 -10.23 20.49
N LEU A 572 18.57 -9.61 19.47
CA LEU A 572 19.34 -8.36 19.60
C LEU A 572 18.44 -7.17 20.02
N LEU A 573 17.18 -7.18 19.58
CA LEU A 573 16.23 -6.08 19.76
C LEU A 573 15.34 -6.23 21.03
N LYS A 574 15.49 -7.34 21.78
CA LYS A 574 14.84 -7.52 23.10
C LYS A 574 15.62 -6.83 24.21
#